data_f215b268f15d2fd7d40b0daa389e5380
#
_entry.id   f215b268f15d2fd7d40b0daa389e5380
#
_cell.length_a   1.000
_cell.length_b   1.000
_cell.length_c   1.000
_cell.angle_alpha   90.00
_cell.angle_beta   90.00
_cell.angle_gamma   90.00
#
_symmetry.space_group_name_H-M   'P 1'
#
loop_
_entity.id
_entity.type
_entity.pdbx_description
1 polymer ?
#
loop_
_entity_poly.entity_id
_entity_poly.type
_entity_poly.pdbx_seq_one_letter_code
_entity_poly.pdbx_strand_id
1 'polypeptide(L)'
;MLSTALNAETLTIERIFSSPSLDGNAPRALKVSPDGERVTFLKGKQTDYERLDLWEYHIESGETRMLFDSNDLQSGEEVLSDEEKARRERMRLSGSGIVSYQWSDDGKALLFPLGGDVFYHKLGEKGAKQLLDTEAFETDIKLSPKGNYISFIRDQNLYVKHIASGKETAITKEGGGNIKFGMAEFVAQEEMGRMTGYWWSPDESKIAFTKVDESPVDVITRSE
;
A
#
# COMPACT_ATOMS: atom_id res chain seq x y z
N MET A 1 -48.14 -18.67 -7.20
CA MET A 1 -46.67 -18.69 -7.39
C MET A 1 -46.39 -17.90 -8.65
N LEU A 2 -45.88 -16.66 -8.53
CA LEU A 2 -45.45 -15.84 -9.66
C LEU A 2 -44.00 -16.24 -9.94
N SER A 3 -43.80 -16.91 -11.07
CA SER A 3 -42.48 -17.17 -11.64
C SER A 3 -41.97 -15.84 -12.21
N THR A 4 -41.08 -15.16 -11.52
CA THR A 4 -40.28 -14.10 -12.11
C THR A 4 -39.32 -14.76 -13.11
N ALA A 5 -39.63 -14.63 -14.38
CA ALA A 5 -38.66 -14.97 -15.43
C ALA A 5 -37.43 -14.10 -15.22
N LEU A 6 -36.29 -14.71 -14.88
CA LEU A 6 -34.99 -14.09 -14.95
C LEU A 6 -34.73 -13.82 -16.45
N ASN A 7 -34.87 -12.57 -16.87
CA ASN A 7 -34.38 -12.13 -18.18
C ASN A 7 -32.85 -12.24 -18.11
N ALA A 8 -32.30 -13.28 -18.69
CA ALA A 8 -30.86 -13.39 -18.93
C ALA A 8 -30.49 -12.33 -19.96
N GLU A 9 -29.79 -11.29 -19.55
CA GLU A 9 -29.21 -10.33 -20.49
C GLU A 9 -28.15 -11.02 -21.35
N THR A 10 -28.17 -10.76 -22.66
CA THR A 10 -27.16 -11.29 -23.56
C THR A 10 -25.82 -10.65 -23.22
N LEU A 11 -24.82 -11.47 -22.94
CA LEU A 11 -23.47 -11.01 -22.67
C LEU A 11 -22.85 -10.44 -23.95
N THR A 12 -22.59 -9.14 -23.97
CA THR A 12 -21.94 -8.45 -25.10
C THR A 12 -20.46 -8.21 -24.82
N ILE A 13 -19.68 -7.93 -25.88
CA ILE A 13 -18.26 -7.57 -25.73
C ILE A 13 -18.12 -6.32 -24.85
N GLU A 14 -18.96 -5.32 -25.04
CA GLU A 14 -18.96 -4.09 -24.25
C GLU A 14 -19.20 -4.40 -22.76
N ARG A 15 -20.13 -5.34 -22.45
CA ARG A 15 -20.41 -5.71 -21.05
C ARG A 15 -19.23 -6.47 -20.42
N ILE A 16 -18.50 -7.30 -21.20
CA ILE A 16 -17.33 -8.04 -20.69
C ILE A 16 -16.22 -7.06 -20.24
N PHE A 17 -16.02 -5.97 -20.97
CA PHE A 17 -14.96 -4.99 -20.73
C PHE A 17 -15.43 -3.72 -19.99
N SER A 18 -16.71 -3.65 -19.60
CA SER A 18 -17.23 -2.49 -18.84
C SER A 18 -17.07 -2.65 -17.34
N SER A 19 -17.03 -1.52 -16.62
CA SER A 19 -17.20 -1.48 -15.17
C SER A 19 -18.69 -1.49 -14.78
N PRO A 20 -19.07 -2.13 -13.66
CA PRO A 20 -18.23 -2.96 -12.80
C PRO A 20 -17.93 -4.32 -13.44
N SER A 21 -16.77 -4.90 -13.11
CA SER A 21 -16.32 -6.21 -13.62
C SER A 21 -17.34 -7.33 -13.32
N LEU A 22 -17.43 -8.32 -14.21
CA LEU A 22 -18.36 -9.45 -14.09
C LEU A 22 -18.04 -10.42 -12.95
N ASP A 23 -16.80 -10.47 -12.51
CA ASP A 23 -16.36 -11.29 -11.38
C ASP A 23 -16.80 -10.72 -10.02
N GLY A 24 -17.34 -9.51 -10.02
CA GLY A 24 -17.86 -8.86 -8.82
C GLY A 24 -16.77 -8.25 -7.94
N ASN A 25 -17.22 -7.74 -6.80
CA ASN A 25 -16.37 -7.04 -5.85
C ASN A 25 -15.76 -8.02 -4.85
N ALA A 26 -14.69 -8.70 -5.24
CA ALA A 26 -14.00 -9.69 -4.40
C ALA A 26 -13.05 -9.02 -3.38
N PRO A 27 -12.93 -9.56 -2.15
CA PRO A 27 -11.91 -9.15 -1.21
C PRO A 27 -10.49 -9.40 -1.74
N ARG A 28 -9.59 -8.43 -1.56
CA ARG A 28 -8.17 -8.49 -1.99
C ARG A 28 -7.25 -8.34 -0.78
N ALA A 29 -5.99 -8.78 -0.89
CA ALA A 29 -4.95 -8.61 0.12
C ALA A 29 -5.36 -9.06 1.53
N LEU A 30 -6.00 -10.22 1.65
CA LEU A 30 -6.44 -10.77 2.93
C LEU A 30 -5.25 -11.02 3.85
N LYS A 31 -5.36 -10.56 5.11
CA LYS A 31 -4.38 -10.82 6.16
C LYS A 31 -5.08 -11.19 7.46
N VAL A 32 -4.62 -12.25 8.10
CA VAL A 32 -5.00 -12.54 9.49
C VAL A 32 -4.20 -11.63 10.41
N SER A 33 -4.84 -11.02 11.40
CA SER A 33 -4.13 -10.23 12.41
C SER A 33 -3.17 -11.12 13.21
N PRO A 34 -2.04 -10.59 13.71
CA PRO A 34 -1.07 -11.38 14.48
C PRO A 34 -1.63 -12.08 15.72
N ASP A 35 -2.70 -11.53 16.32
CA ASP A 35 -3.43 -12.14 17.43
C ASP A 35 -4.41 -13.25 17.00
N GLY A 36 -4.67 -13.39 15.69
CA GLY A 36 -5.60 -14.38 15.15
C GLY A 36 -7.09 -14.05 15.35
N GLU A 37 -7.44 -12.87 15.85
CA GLU A 37 -8.84 -12.52 16.18
C GLU A 37 -9.63 -11.98 14.99
N ARG A 38 -8.95 -11.50 13.94
CA ARG A 38 -9.60 -10.87 12.80
C ARG A 38 -8.90 -11.12 11.47
N VAL A 39 -9.65 -11.00 10.40
CA VAL A 39 -9.15 -10.97 9.03
C VAL A 39 -9.39 -9.57 8.48
N THR A 40 -8.33 -8.91 8.05
CA THR A 40 -8.45 -7.65 7.32
C THR A 40 -8.32 -7.88 5.82
N PHE A 41 -8.94 -7.02 5.02
CA PHE A 41 -8.90 -7.13 3.57
C PHE A 41 -9.27 -5.80 2.92
N LEU A 42 -8.90 -5.67 1.66
CA LEU A 42 -9.29 -4.55 0.82
C LEU A 42 -10.50 -4.97 -0.03
N LYS A 43 -11.44 -4.05 -0.21
CA LYS A 43 -12.63 -4.28 -1.03
C LYS A 43 -13.05 -2.99 -1.70
N GLY A 44 -13.40 -3.06 -2.97
CA GLY A 44 -13.85 -1.92 -3.76
C GLY A 44 -15.21 -1.39 -3.30
N LYS A 45 -15.51 -0.16 -3.64
CA LYS A 45 -16.83 0.44 -3.39
C LYS A 45 -17.88 -0.18 -4.31
N GLN A 46 -19.15 -0.17 -3.89
CA GLN A 46 -20.25 -0.69 -4.72
C GLN A 46 -20.41 0.06 -6.06
N THR A 47 -20.04 1.33 -6.08
CA THR A 47 -20.13 2.20 -7.26
C THR A 47 -18.84 2.24 -8.07
N ASP A 48 -17.72 1.78 -7.48
CA ASP A 48 -16.39 1.78 -8.08
C ASP A 48 -15.54 0.64 -7.49
N TYR A 49 -15.49 -0.50 -8.17
CA TYR A 49 -14.76 -1.67 -7.71
C TYR A 49 -13.23 -1.47 -7.71
N GLU A 50 -12.76 -0.45 -8.41
CA GLU A 50 -11.32 -0.14 -8.47
C GLU A 50 -10.88 0.80 -7.33
N ARG A 51 -11.80 1.47 -6.62
CA ARG A 51 -11.45 2.27 -5.45
C ARG A 51 -11.65 1.46 -4.17
N LEU A 52 -10.53 1.12 -3.52
CA LEU A 52 -10.47 0.16 -2.43
C LEU A 52 -10.56 0.85 -1.06
N ASP A 53 -11.31 0.22 -0.17
CA ASP A 53 -11.44 0.55 1.24
C ASP A 53 -10.87 -0.58 2.11
N LEU A 54 -10.50 -0.27 3.35
CA LEU A 54 -9.99 -1.26 4.31
C LEU A 54 -11.14 -1.78 5.19
N TRP A 55 -11.29 -3.10 5.22
CA TRP A 55 -12.32 -3.84 5.92
C TRP A 55 -11.72 -4.80 6.93
N GLU A 56 -12.52 -5.18 7.94
CA GLU A 56 -12.21 -6.29 8.83
C GLU A 56 -13.39 -7.24 8.97
N TYR A 57 -13.06 -8.50 9.23
CA TYR A 57 -13.96 -9.55 9.68
C TYR A 57 -13.48 -10.03 11.05
N HIS A 58 -14.32 -9.96 12.06
CA HIS A 58 -14.01 -10.44 13.41
C HIS A 58 -14.38 -11.92 13.52
N ILE A 59 -13.41 -12.78 13.82
CA ILE A 59 -13.57 -14.24 13.70
C ILE A 59 -14.58 -14.77 14.73
N GLU A 60 -14.53 -14.33 15.97
CA GLU A 60 -15.42 -14.82 17.02
C GLU A 60 -16.88 -14.39 16.81
N SER A 61 -17.12 -13.11 16.50
CA SER A 61 -18.49 -12.59 16.33
C SER A 61 -19.09 -12.84 14.94
N GLY A 62 -18.26 -13.12 13.93
CA GLY A 62 -18.67 -13.21 12.53
C GLY A 62 -19.04 -11.87 11.89
N GLU A 63 -18.77 -10.76 12.58
CA GLU A 63 -19.10 -9.42 12.11
C GLU A 63 -18.09 -8.95 11.07
N THR A 64 -18.62 -8.38 9.97
CA THR A 64 -17.82 -7.69 8.95
C THR A 64 -18.14 -6.21 8.99
N ARG A 65 -17.08 -5.37 9.05
CA ARG A 65 -17.26 -3.90 9.00
C ARG A 65 -16.16 -3.23 8.19
N MET A 66 -16.49 -2.09 7.64
CA MET A 66 -15.49 -1.21 7.04
C MET A 66 -14.73 -0.48 8.16
N LEU A 67 -13.40 -0.59 8.14
CA LEU A 67 -12.53 0.15 9.05
C LEU A 67 -12.30 1.57 8.55
N PHE A 68 -11.97 1.70 7.27
CA PHE A 68 -11.68 3.00 6.66
C PHE A 68 -12.26 3.09 5.25
N ASP A 69 -13.06 4.13 5.04
CA ASP A 69 -13.45 4.60 3.72
C ASP A 69 -12.32 5.48 3.16
N SER A 70 -11.79 5.11 2.00
CA SER A 70 -10.69 5.86 1.37
C SER A 70 -11.09 7.29 0.97
N ASN A 71 -12.38 7.55 0.70
CA ASN A 71 -12.86 8.91 0.38
C ASN A 71 -12.95 9.82 1.62
N ASP A 72 -13.22 9.26 2.79
CA ASP A 72 -13.30 10.03 4.04
C ASP A 72 -11.92 10.51 4.50
N LEU A 73 -10.88 9.74 4.16
CA LEU A 73 -9.49 10.09 4.49
C LEU A 73 -8.87 11.01 3.44
N GLN A 74 -9.16 10.77 2.18
CA GLN A 74 -8.64 11.58 1.08
C GLN A 74 -9.64 11.59 -0.10
N SER A 75 -10.17 12.76 -0.42
CA SER A 75 -11.04 12.95 -1.57
C SER A 75 -10.25 13.37 -2.80
N GLY A 76 -10.72 12.94 -3.98
CA GLY A 76 -10.16 13.33 -5.28
C GLY A 76 -9.37 12.22 -5.97
N GLU A 77 -8.80 12.56 -7.11
CA GLU A 77 -7.95 11.67 -7.88
C GLU A 77 -6.57 11.56 -7.24
N GLU A 78 -6.05 10.34 -7.23
CA GLU A 78 -4.72 10.04 -6.72
C GLU A 78 -3.67 10.40 -7.77
N VAL A 79 -2.73 11.28 -7.43
CA VAL A 79 -1.60 11.65 -8.29
C VAL A 79 -0.38 10.86 -7.84
N LEU A 80 -0.01 9.83 -8.60
CA LEU A 80 1.13 8.98 -8.29
C LEU A 80 2.42 9.51 -8.91
N SER A 81 3.54 9.40 -8.19
CA SER A 81 4.89 9.58 -8.76
C SER A 81 5.19 8.47 -9.78
N ASP A 82 6.16 8.70 -10.65
CA ASP A 82 6.54 7.69 -11.66
C ASP A 82 7.18 6.45 -11.00
N GLU A 83 7.89 6.62 -9.88
CA GLU A 83 8.43 5.53 -9.08
C GLU A 83 7.33 4.65 -8.49
N GLU A 84 6.27 5.26 -7.95
CA GLU A 84 5.16 4.49 -7.39
C GLU A 84 4.31 3.83 -8.46
N LYS A 85 4.11 4.47 -9.63
CA LYS A 85 3.46 3.84 -10.78
C LYS A 85 4.21 2.58 -11.20
N ALA A 86 5.55 2.70 -11.40
CA ALA A 86 6.40 1.57 -11.75
C ALA A 86 6.40 0.48 -10.66
N ARG A 87 6.39 0.85 -9.39
CA ARG A 87 6.30 -0.08 -8.27
C ARG A 87 4.97 -0.83 -8.26
N ARG A 88 3.84 -0.12 -8.39
CA ARG A 88 2.49 -0.72 -8.45
C ARG A 88 2.35 -1.67 -9.64
N GLU A 89 2.86 -1.28 -10.80
CA GLU A 89 2.87 -2.11 -12.01
C GLU A 89 3.61 -3.44 -11.76
N ARG A 90 4.83 -3.39 -11.21
CA ARG A 90 5.62 -4.58 -10.88
C ARG A 90 4.99 -5.44 -9.81
N MET A 91 4.35 -4.84 -8.82
CA MET A 91 3.60 -5.55 -7.78
C MET A 91 2.22 -6.02 -8.25
N ARG A 92 1.81 -5.67 -9.47
CA ARG A 92 0.46 -5.92 -10.01
C ARG A 92 -0.65 -5.39 -9.10
N LEU A 93 -0.41 -4.25 -8.47
CA LEU A 93 -1.39 -3.54 -7.68
C LEU A 93 -2.24 -2.68 -8.61
N SER A 94 -3.50 -3.05 -8.76
CA SER A 94 -4.49 -2.29 -9.52
C SER A 94 -5.44 -1.54 -8.59
N GLY A 95 -6.05 -0.49 -9.13
CA GLY A 95 -7.04 0.31 -8.42
C GLY A 95 -6.44 1.55 -7.74
N SER A 96 -7.30 2.24 -7.01
CA SER A 96 -7.03 3.46 -6.27
C SER A 96 -7.50 3.32 -4.81
N GLY A 97 -7.35 4.38 -4.03
CA GLY A 97 -7.68 4.34 -2.61
C GLY A 97 -6.64 3.57 -1.79
N ILE A 98 -7.06 2.78 -0.83
CA ILE A 98 -6.16 1.99 0.02
C ILE A 98 -5.77 0.72 -0.73
N VAL A 99 -4.63 0.72 -1.45
CA VAL A 99 -4.19 -0.41 -2.29
C VAL A 99 -3.28 -1.39 -1.56
N SER A 100 -2.77 -1.01 -0.41
CA SER A 100 -1.94 -1.89 0.44
C SER A 100 -2.05 -1.46 1.91
N TYR A 101 -1.75 -2.38 2.81
CA TYR A 101 -1.68 -2.10 4.25
C TYR A 101 -0.80 -3.13 4.95
N GLN A 102 -0.39 -2.82 6.17
CA GLN A 102 0.36 -3.75 7.00
C GLN A 102 -0.10 -3.69 8.45
N TRP A 103 -0.01 -4.82 9.14
CA TRP A 103 -0.13 -4.92 10.58
C TRP A 103 1.19 -4.58 11.26
N SER A 104 1.14 -4.01 12.47
CA SER A 104 2.28 -4.06 13.40
C SER A 104 2.52 -5.51 13.84
N ASP A 105 3.76 -5.86 14.18
CA ASP A 105 4.12 -7.22 14.60
C ASP A 105 3.36 -7.68 15.85
N ASP A 106 3.00 -6.74 16.73
CA ASP A 106 2.20 -7.00 17.93
C ASP A 106 0.67 -7.05 17.69
N GLY A 107 0.23 -6.88 16.45
CA GLY A 107 -1.19 -6.92 16.08
C GLY A 107 -2.03 -5.74 16.57
N LYS A 108 -1.43 -4.67 17.09
CA LYS A 108 -2.17 -3.56 17.71
C LYS A 108 -2.35 -2.35 16.83
N ALA A 109 -1.75 -2.34 15.66
CA ALA A 109 -1.87 -1.21 14.75
C ALA A 109 -1.85 -1.62 13.28
N LEU A 110 -2.41 -0.75 12.47
CA LEU A 110 -2.40 -0.81 11.00
C LEU A 110 -1.70 0.41 10.44
N LEU A 111 -0.90 0.21 9.41
CA LEU A 111 -0.27 1.26 8.62
C LEU A 111 -0.67 1.07 7.16
N PHE A 112 -1.04 2.14 6.49
CA PHE A 112 -1.41 2.09 5.07
C PHE A 112 -1.12 3.41 4.36
N PRO A 113 -0.62 3.36 3.11
CA PRO A 113 -0.51 4.52 2.25
C PRO A 113 -1.87 4.85 1.62
N LEU A 114 -2.11 6.13 1.39
CA LEU A 114 -3.24 6.62 0.62
C LEU A 114 -2.88 7.98 -0.01
N GLY A 115 -2.89 8.04 -1.34
CA GLY A 115 -2.70 9.28 -2.10
C GLY A 115 -1.35 9.96 -1.94
N GLY A 116 -0.31 9.24 -1.62
CA GLY A 116 1.03 9.76 -1.33
C GLY A 116 1.32 9.94 0.16
N ASP A 117 0.29 9.97 0.98
CA ASP A 117 0.38 10.11 2.43
C ASP A 117 0.41 8.76 3.16
N VAL A 118 0.71 8.80 4.45
CA VAL A 118 0.81 7.61 5.30
C VAL A 118 -0.09 7.74 6.50
N PHE A 119 -1.00 6.77 6.65
CA PHE A 119 -1.97 6.71 7.74
C PHE A 119 -1.64 5.56 8.69
N TYR A 120 -1.82 5.83 9.99
CA TYR A 120 -1.61 4.90 11.08
C TYR A 120 -2.86 4.81 11.95
N HIS A 121 -3.33 3.61 12.20
CA HIS A 121 -4.45 3.35 13.09
C HIS A 121 -4.03 2.42 14.21
N LYS A 122 -4.23 2.84 15.46
CA LYS A 122 -4.07 1.98 16.62
C LYS A 122 -5.41 1.38 16.98
N LEU A 123 -5.46 0.07 17.17
CA LEU A 123 -6.69 -0.62 17.52
C LEU A 123 -7.30 -0.05 18.80
N GLY A 124 -8.61 0.14 18.80
CA GLY A 124 -9.36 0.73 19.90
C GLY A 124 -9.41 2.26 19.89
N GLU A 125 -8.62 2.93 19.06
CA GLU A 125 -8.70 4.37 18.85
C GLU A 125 -9.68 4.70 17.70
N LYS A 126 -10.23 5.92 17.70
CA LYS A 126 -11.09 6.36 16.61
C LYS A 126 -10.25 6.94 15.46
N GLY A 127 -10.58 6.54 14.24
CA GLY A 127 -9.97 7.06 13.01
C GLY A 127 -8.53 6.61 12.80
N ALA A 128 -7.90 7.19 11.80
CA ALA A 128 -6.49 6.99 11.49
C ALA A 128 -5.75 8.33 11.60
N LYS A 129 -4.54 8.29 12.15
CA LYS A 129 -3.65 9.45 12.24
C LYS A 129 -2.81 9.51 10.98
N GLN A 130 -2.82 10.64 10.28
CA GLN A 130 -1.89 10.92 9.20
C GLN A 130 -0.49 11.15 9.79
N LEU A 131 0.46 10.30 9.44
CA LEU A 131 1.84 10.37 9.92
C LEU A 131 2.73 11.17 8.99
N LEU A 132 2.46 11.12 7.69
CA LEU A 132 3.15 11.90 6.66
C LEU A 132 2.09 12.66 5.87
N ASP A 133 2.38 13.93 5.61
CA ASP A 133 1.61 14.90 4.83
C ASP A 133 2.65 15.78 4.14
N THR A 134 3.09 15.35 2.96
CA THR A 134 4.17 16.01 2.23
C THR A 134 3.82 16.13 0.75
N GLU A 135 4.41 17.09 0.05
CA GLU A 135 4.26 17.19 -1.41
C GLU A 135 5.00 16.07 -2.17
N ALA A 136 5.98 15.45 -1.52
CA ALA A 136 6.72 14.33 -2.06
C ALA A 136 5.96 13.02 -1.87
N PHE A 137 6.21 12.05 -2.72
CA PHE A 137 5.57 10.74 -2.65
C PHE A 137 6.48 9.75 -1.89
N GLU A 138 5.96 9.16 -0.81
CA GLU A 138 6.68 8.15 -0.05
C GLU A 138 6.34 6.75 -0.54
N THR A 139 7.36 5.93 -0.72
CA THR A 139 7.23 4.54 -1.15
C THR A 139 7.89 3.56 -0.18
N ASP A 140 7.58 2.25 -0.32
CA ASP A 140 8.13 1.17 0.50
C ASP A 140 8.07 1.47 2.01
N ILE A 141 6.89 1.90 2.46
CA ILE A 141 6.65 2.32 3.85
C ILE A 141 6.56 1.09 4.74
N LYS A 142 7.22 1.13 5.91
CA LYS A 142 7.21 0.04 6.90
C LYS A 142 7.07 0.55 8.32
N LEU A 143 6.37 -0.22 9.14
CA LEU A 143 6.51 -0.14 10.60
C LEU A 143 7.81 -0.81 11.04
N SER A 144 8.46 -0.25 12.04
CA SER A 144 9.56 -0.92 12.73
C SER A 144 9.04 -2.07 13.61
N PRO A 145 9.87 -3.08 13.96
CA PRO A 145 9.41 -4.29 14.65
C PRO A 145 8.71 -4.09 15.99
N LYS A 146 9.04 -3.03 16.72
CA LYS A 146 8.38 -2.68 18.00
C LYS A 146 7.32 -1.59 17.83
N GLY A 147 7.10 -1.10 16.59
CA GLY A 147 6.09 -0.09 16.28
C GLY A 147 6.43 1.34 16.75
N ASN A 148 7.71 1.63 17.08
CA ASN A 148 8.11 2.98 17.49
C ASN A 148 8.35 3.93 16.32
N TYR A 149 8.66 3.39 15.15
CA TYR A 149 9.02 4.16 13.97
C TYR A 149 8.26 3.70 12.73
N ILE A 150 8.14 4.62 11.77
CA ILE A 150 7.95 4.28 10.37
C ILE A 150 9.24 4.58 9.62
N SER A 151 9.49 3.82 8.56
CA SER A 151 10.55 4.05 7.60
C SER A 151 9.98 4.06 6.19
N PHE A 152 10.58 4.83 5.30
CA PHE A 152 10.09 5.01 3.94
C PHE A 152 11.20 5.54 3.04
N ILE A 153 10.97 5.43 1.74
CA ILE A 153 11.81 6.03 0.70
C ILE A 153 11.12 7.29 0.18
N ARG A 154 11.86 8.39 0.15
CA ARG A 154 11.49 9.66 -0.47
C ARG A 154 12.68 10.18 -1.28
N ASP A 155 12.46 10.58 -2.53
CA ASP A 155 13.50 11.12 -3.42
C ASP A 155 14.75 10.20 -3.44
N GLN A 156 14.53 8.87 -3.59
CA GLN A 156 15.58 7.84 -3.63
C GLN A 156 16.46 7.76 -2.37
N ASN A 157 16.01 8.33 -1.24
CA ASN A 157 16.67 8.30 0.05
C ASN A 157 15.82 7.62 1.11
N LEU A 158 16.50 6.96 2.06
CA LEU A 158 15.86 6.31 3.20
C LEU A 158 15.66 7.29 4.35
N TYR A 159 14.45 7.33 4.86
CA TYR A 159 14.01 8.12 6.01
C TYR A 159 13.42 7.27 7.11
N VAL A 160 13.48 7.79 8.33
CA VAL A 160 12.86 7.23 9.52
C VAL A 160 12.12 8.33 10.27
N LYS A 161 10.88 8.05 10.71
CA LYS A 161 10.10 8.95 11.55
C LYS A 161 9.66 8.26 12.82
N HIS A 162 9.94 8.85 13.97
CA HIS A 162 9.49 8.36 15.26
C HIS A 162 8.01 8.72 15.46
N ILE A 163 7.15 7.73 15.65
CA ILE A 163 5.68 7.90 15.63
C ILE A 163 5.20 8.83 16.76
N ALA A 164 5.72 8.65 17.98
CA ALA A 164 5.26 9.40 19.13
C ALA A 164 5.69 10.88 19.10
N SER A 165 6.94 11.16 18.72
CA SER A 165 7.46 12.55 18.72
C SER A 165 7.29 13.26 17.38
N GLY A 166 6.98 12.54 16.28
CA GLY A 166 6.94 13.07 14.94
C GLY A 166 8.31 13.44 14.36
N LYS A 167 9.41 13.19 15.10
CA LYS A 167 10.76 13.51 14.63
C LYS A 167 11.14 12.65 13.43
N GLU A 168 11.43 13.31 12.30
CA GLU A 168 11.91 12.69 11.08
C GLU A 168 13.43 12.81 10.97
N THR A 169 14.07 11.79 10.40
CA THR A 169 15.52 11.74 10.20
C THR A 169 15.82 11.10 8.84
N ALA A 170 16.55 11.80 7.99
CA ALA A 170 17.13 11.24 6.79
C ALA A 170 18.31 10.34 7.16
N ILE A 171 18.21 9.06 6.82
CA ILE A 171 19.30 8.09 7.02
C ILE A 171 20.34 8.24 5.90
N THR A 172 19.88 8.52 4.68
CA THR A 172 20.73 8.82 3.53
C THR A 172 20.32 10.16 2.92
N LYS A 173 21.23 10.79 2.15
CA LYS A 173 21.01 12.12 1.55
C LYS A 173 21.57 12.27 0.14
N GLU A 174 22.31 11.26 -0.32
CA GLU A 174 23.00 11.30 -1.60
C GLU A 174 22.23 10.59 -2.72
N GLY A 175 20.99 10.19 -2.45
CA GLY A 175 20.08 9.62 -3.44
C GLY A 175 19.63 10.67 -4.45
N GLY A 176 19.49 10.25 -5.69
CA GLY A 176 19.05 11.07 -6.81
C GLY A 176 19.60 10.57 -8.15
N GLY A 177 18.83 10.73 -9.22
CA GLY A 177 19.22 10.25 -10.54
C GLY A 177 19.50 8.76 -10.56
N ASN A 178 20.76 8.38 -10.80
CA ASN A 178 21.19 6.98 -10.88
C ASN A 178 21.58 6.37 -9.51
N ILE A 179 21.56 7.15 -8.42
CA ILE A 179 21.93 6.67 -7.08
C ILE A 179 20.67 6.49 -6.24
N LYS A 180 20.44 5.28 -5.75
CA LYS A 180 19.26 4.93 -4.96
C LYS A 180 19.66 4.26 -3.66
N PHE A 181 19.01 4.64 -2.57
CA PHE A 181 19.23 4.04 -1.24
C PHE A 181 17.94 3.38 -0.72
N GLY A 182 18.11 2.19 -0.15
CA GLY A 182 17.00 1.44 0.42
C GLY A 182 15.97 0.93 -0.59
N MET A 183 16.26 1.02 -1.88
CA MET A 183 15.41 0.54 -2.97
C MET A 183 15.95 -0.77 -3.53
N ALA A 184 15.03 -1.65 -3.96
CA ALA A 184 15.42 -2.82 -4.75
C ALA A 184 15.78 -2.38 -6.18
N GLU A 185 16.84 -2.95 -6.74
CA GLU A 185 17.19 -2.75 -8.14
C GLU A 185 16.27 -3.55 -9.07
N PHE A 186 16.33 -3.28 -10.39
CA PHE A 186 15.41 -3.82 -11.37
C PHE A 186 15.31 -5.35 -11.36
N VAL A 187 16.46 -6.07 -11.36
CA VAL A 187 16.48 -7.53 -11.39
C VAL A 187 15.87 -8.13 -10.12
N ALA A 188 16.12 -7.52 -8.97
CA ALA A 188 15.52 -7.95 -7.71
C ALA A 188 13.98 -7.84 -7.75
N GLN A 189 13.46 -6.77 -8.36
CA GLN A 189 12.01 -6.58 -8.47
C GLN A 189 11.37 -7.54 -9.48
N GLU A 190 11.94 -7.66 -10.68
CA GLU A 190 11.34 -8.42 -11.79
C GLU A 190 11.55 -9.93 -11.67
N GLU A 191 12.75 -10.36 -11.25
CA GLU A 191 13.12 -11.78 -11.27
C GLU A 191 13.09 -12.43 -9.89
N MET A 192 13.34 -11.66 -8.82
CA MET A 192 13.45 -12.21 -7.47
C MET A 192 12.23 -11.92 -6.59
N GLY A 193 11.26 -11.15 -7.08
CA GLY A 193 10.08 -10.76 -6.32
C GLY A 193 10.39 -9.91 -5.08
N ARG A 194 11.56 -9.28 -5.02
CA ARG A 194 11.99 -8.46 -3.89
C ARG A 194 11.78 -6.99 -4.21
N MET A 195 10.79 -6.36 -3.56
CA MET A 195 10.38 -4.97 -3.79
C MET A 195 11.04 -3.97 -2.84
N THR A 196 11.78 -4.45 -1.84
CA THR A 196 12.41 -3.61 -0.81
C THR A 196 13.94 -3.72 -0.83
N GLY A 197 14.59 -2.65 -0.44
CA GLY A 197 16.06 -2.60 -0.31
C GLY A 197 16.53 -2.25 1.11
N TYR A 198 15.68 -2.31 2.14
CA TYR A 198 16.12 -2.05 3.52
C TYR A 198 15.39 -2.92 4.55
N TRP A 199 16.04 -3.14 5.70
CA TRP A 199 15.58 -4.04 6.74
C TRP A 199 15.94 -3.50 8.12
N TRP A 200 14.97 -3.51 9.03
CA TRP A 200 15.17 -3.18 10.42
C TRP A 200 15.83 -4.33 11.18
N SER A 201 16.68 -3.98 12.17
CA SER A 201 17.05 -4.94 13.23
C SER A 201 15.86 -5.15 14.18
N PRO A 202 15.68 -6.35 14.76
CA PRO A 202 14.57 -6.64 15.67
C PRO A 202 14.49 -5.73 16.89
N ASP A 203 15.61 -5.17 17.32
CA ASP A 203 15.73 -4.24 18.45
C ASP A 203 15.48 -2.78 18.06
N GLU A 204 15.27 -2.49 16.77
CA GLU A 204 15.10 -1.16 16.17
C GLU A 204 16.34 -0.24 16.26
N SER A 205 17.49 -0.79 16.63
CA SER A 205 18.70 0.02 16.79
C SER A 205 19.43 0.29 15.48
N LYS A 206 19.15 -0.48 14.43
CA LYS A 206 19.85 -0.44 13.14
C LYS A 206 18.91 -0.70 11.96
N ILE A 207 19.31 -0.17 10.81
CA ILE A 207 18.73 -0.50 9.51
C ILE A 207 19.87 -0.90 8.58
N ALA A 208 19.75 -2.08 7.97
CA ALA A 208 20.55 -2.46 6.82
C ALA A 208 19.84 -1.96 5.55
N PHE A 209 20.59 -1.45 4.58
CA PHE A 209 20.03 -1.01 3.31
C PHE A 209 20.98 -1.20 2.15
N THR A 210 20.45 -1.30 0.94
CA THR A 210 21.23 -1.33 -0.30
C THR A 210 21.51 0.08 -0.79
N LYS A 211 22.70 0.29 -1.35
CA LYS A 211 22.98 1.40 -2.25
C LYS A 211 23.07 0.83 -3.66
N VAL A 212 22.27 1.34 -4.57
CA VAL A 212 22.28 0.98 -5.99
C VAL A 212 22.84 2.15 -6.77
N ASP A 213 23.83 1.89 -7.65
CA ASP A 213 24.40 2.86 -8.56
C ASP A 213 24.19 2.35 -10.00
N GLU A 214 23.26 2.99 -10.70
CA GLU A 214 22.91 2.67 -12.09
C GLU A 214 23.69 3.52 -13.10
N SER A 215 24.67 4.35 -12.65
CA SER A 215 25.46 5.20 -13.55
C SER A 215 26.21 4.44 -14.64
N PRO A 216 26.66 3.19 -14.43
CA PRO A 216 27.29 2.39 -15.49
C PRO A 216 26.30 1.76 -16.49
N VAL A 217 24.98 1.88 -16.25
CA VAL A 217 23.95 1.25 -17.09
C VAL A 217 23.58 2.18 -18.24
N ASP A 218 23.65 1.66 -19.47
CA ASP A 218 23.26 2.41 -20.66
C ASP A 218 21.74 2.68 -20.66
N VAL A 219 21.37 3.93 -20.95
CA VAL A 219 19.98 4.32 -21.13
C VAL A 219 19.58 4.17 -22.59
N ILE A 220 18.65 3.24 -22.86
CA ILE A 220 18.10 3.03 -24.19
C ILE A 220 16.69 3.61 -24.23
N THR A 221 16.46 4.60 -25.09
CA THR A 221 15.13 5.16 -25.34
C THR A 221 14.41 4.30 -26.38
N ARG A 222 13.21 3.86 -26.05
CA ARG A 222 12.28 3.28 -27.04
C ARG A 222 11.47 4.42 -27.67
N SER A 223 11.38 4.46 -29.00
CA SER A 223 10.38 5.27 -29.68
C SER A 223 9.01 4.60 -29.49
N GLU A 224 8.05 5.34 -29.03
CA GLU A 224 6.63 4.94 -29.05
C GLU A 224 6.07 4.92 -30.45
#